data_09670ed3a184c2d13a73cc1705f12cd9
#
_entry.id   09670ed3a184c2d13a73cc1705f12cd9
#
_cell.length_a   1.000
_cell.length_b   1.000
_cell.length_c   1.000
_cell.angle_alpha   90.00
_cell.angle_beta   90.00
_cell.angle_gamma   90.00
#
_symmetry.space_group_name_H-M   'P 1'
#
loop_
_entity.id
_entity.type
_entity.pdbx_description
1 polymer ?
#
loop_
_entity_poly.entity_id
_entity_poly.type
_entity_poly.pdbx_seq_one_letter_code
_entity_poly.pdbx_strand_id
1 'polypeptide(L)'
;MYEMLAGYPPFYDENPFQIYQKILAGKIEWPRYIDLVAKDLIRKLLVSDRTKRIGTMKNGAEDIKRHKWFKGIDWEGVIQKKLVPPIIPKTSSDGDTKNFDKYDEEGWRDVPLVSAKNLQNFEDF
;
A
#
# COMPACT_ATOMS: atom_id res chain seq x y z
N MET A 1 1.61 5.15 2.89
CA MET A 1 2.02 6.09 3.96
C MET A 1 1.88 7.56 3.55
N TYR A 2 2.52 8.05 2.48
CA TYR A 2 2.36 9.45 2.04
C TYR A 2 0.88 9.80 1.85
N GLU A 3 0.14 9.01 1.07
CA GLU A 3 -1.27 9.22 0.77
C GLU A 3 -2.17 9.21 2.03
N MET A 4 -1.90 8.32 2.98
CA MET A 4 -2.63 8.32 4.26
C MET A 4 -2.43 9.61 5.09
N LEU A 5 -1.31 10.31 4.88
CA LEU A 5 -0.99 11.54 5.58
C LEU A 5 -1.38 12.80 4.80
N ALA A 6 -1.33 12.73 3.46
CA ALA A 6 -1.54 13.88 2.58
C ALA A 6 -2.95 13.94 1.98
N GLY A 7 -3.64 12.79 1.86
CA GLY A 7 -4.93 12.66 1.18
C GLY A 7 -4.81 12.38 -0.33
N TYR A 8 -3.58 12.38 -0.89
CA TYR A 8 -3.29 12.09 -2.29
C TYR A 8 -1.91 11.44 -2.42
N PRO A 9 -1.65 10.69 -3.52
CA PRO A 9 -0.37 10.00 -3.72
C PRO A 9 0.78 10.97 -3.98
N PRO A 10 2.07 10.57 -3.71
CA PRO A 10 3.23 11.44 -3.87
C PRO A 10 3.54 11.82 -5.31
N PHE A 11 3.08 11.02 -6.27
CA PHE A 11 3.26 11.24 -7.71
C PHE A 11 1.89 11.15 -8.39
N TYR A 12 1.19 12.27 -8.41
CA TYR A 12 -0.14 12.37 -9.01
C TYR A 12 -0.14 13.30 -10.22
N ASP A 13 -0.87 12.90 -11.25
CA ASP A 13 -1.23 13.72 -12.41
C ASP A 13 -2.47 13.12 -13.07
N GLU A 14 -3.26 13.93 -13.78
CA GLU A 14 -4.38 13.46 -14.59
C GLU A 14 -3.90 12.65 -15.81
N ASN A 15 -2.72 12.99 -16.32
CA ASN A 15 -2.09 12.29 -17.43
C ASN A 15 -1.16 11.17 -16.90
N PRO A 16 -1.44 9.88 -17.22
CA PRO A 16 -0.63 8.76 -16.77
C PRO A 16 0.87 8.86 -17.15
N PHE A 17 1.20 9.44 -18.31
CA PHE A 17 2.59 9.63 -18.73
C PHE A 17 3.33 10.61 -17.82
N GLN A 18 2.64 11.64 -17.33
CA GLN A 18 3.21 12.59 -16.38
C GLN A 18 3.47 11.94 -15.02
N ILE A 19 2.62 10.99 -14.60
CA ILE A 19 2.85 10.20 -13.38
C ILE A 19 4.19 9.44 -13.50
N TYR A 20 4.44 8.77 -14.63
CA TYR A 20 5.71 8.07 -14.85
C TYR A 20 6.91 9.01 -14.82
N GLN A 21 6.80 10.18 -15.43
CA GLN A 21 7.86 11.19 -15.41
C GLN A 21 8.14 11.68 -13.99
N LYS A 22 7.12 11.95 -13.18
CA LYS A 22 7.25 12.34 -11.77
C LYS A 22 7.92 11.25 -10.93
N ILE A 23 7.56 9.97 -11.15
CA ILE A 23 8.19 8.83 -10.48
C ILE A 23 9.68 8.76 -10.82
N LEU A 24 10.04 8.90 -12.10
CA LEU A 24 11.43 8.87 -12.56
C LEU A 24 12.24 10.05 -12.02
N ALA A 25 11.64 11.23 -11.99
CA ALA A 25 12.27 12.43 -11.41
C ALA A 25 12.47 12.31 -9.87
N GLY A 26 11.65 11.51 -9.19
CA GLY A 26 11.76 11.28 -7.75
C GLY A 26 11.54 12.51 -6.87
N LYS A 27 11.03 13.61 -7.45
CA LYS A 27 10.78 14.85 -6.72
C LYS A 27 9.43 14.79 -6.01
N ILE A 28 9.46 14.76 -4.68
CA ILE A 28 8.26 14.72 -3.84
C ILE A 28 7.91 16.12 -3.35
N GLU A 29 6.67 16.53 -3.56
CA GLU A 29 6.11 17.74 -2.95
C GLU A 29 5.62 17.43 -1.54
N TRP A 30 5.94 18.30 -0.59
CA TRP A 30 5.67 18.05 0.81
C TRP A 30 4.67 19.05 1.38
N PRO A 31 3.45 18.63 1.74
CA PRO A 31 2.57 19.44 2.56
C PRO A 31 3.27 19.90 3.85
N ARG A 32 2.99 21.13 4.28
CA ARG A 32 3.66 21.72 5.46
C ARG A 32 3.34 20.97 6.75
N TYR A 33 2.16 20.36 6.81
CA TYR A 33 1.66 19.68 8.01
C TYR A 33 2.23 18.26 8.20
N ILE A 34 2.92 17.69 7.24
CA ILE A 34 3.52 16.36 7.41
C ILE A 34 4.76 16.47 8.30
N ASP A 35 4.76 15.65 9.37
CA ASP A 35 5.84 15.57 10.34
C ASP A 35 7.21 15.22 9.72
N LEU A 36 8.28 15.72 10.31
CA LEU A 36 9.65 15.52 9.80
C LEU A 36 10.11 14.06 9.86
N VAL A 37 9.66 13.30 10.87
CA VAL A 37 10.02 11.87 11.01
C VAL A 37 9.29 11.04 9.97
N ALA A 38 8.02 11.39 9.67
CA ALA A 38 7.27 10.80 8.58
C ALA A 38 7.91 11.08 7.22
N LYS A 39 8.31 12.34 6.97
CA LYS A 39 9.04 12.74 5.75
C LYS A 39 10.34 11.95 5.58
N ASP A 40 11.09 11.75 6.64
CA ASP A 40 12.36 11.01 6.61
C ASP A 40 12.12 9.55 6.19
N LEU A 41 11.14 8.88 6.80
CA LEU A 41 10.79 7.50 6.43
C LEU A 41 10.32 7.41 4.97
N ILE A 42 9.41 8.28 4.55
CA ILE A 42 8.88 8.27 3.18
C ILE A 42 10.01 8.51 2.16
N ARG A 43 10.91 9.47 2.41
CA ARG A 43 12.09 9.69 1.55
C ARG A 43 12.93 8.43 1.40
N LYS A 44 13.20 7.72 2.51
CA LYS A 44 13.99 6.49 2.52
C LYS A 44 13.30 5.34 1.78
N LEU A 45 11.96 5.27 1.84
CA LEU A 45 11.15 4.29 1.12
C LEU A 45 11.03 4.59 -0.39
N LEU A 46 11.15 5.85 -0.79
CA LEU A 46 11.00 6.30 -2.18
C LEU A 46 12.36 6.61 -2.86
N VAL A 47 13.47 6.14 -2.30
CA VAL A 47 14.79 6.22 -2.97
C VAL A 47 14.72 5.47 -4.30
N SER A 48 15.06 6.15 -5.42
CA SER A 48 14.99 5.56 -6.76
C SER A 48 15.97 4.39 -6.92
N ASP A 49 17.19 4.54 -6.41
CA ASP A 49 18.17 3.46 -6.36
C ASP A 49 17.73 2.39 -5.35
N ARG A 50 17.23 1.27 -5.85
CA ARG A 50 16.74 0.17 -5.02
C ARG A 50 17.80 -0.40 -4.07
N THR A 51 19.08 -0.30 -4.39
CA THR A 51 20.17 -0.82 -3.56
C THR A 51 20.37 0.02 -2.29
N LYS A 52 19.93 1.29 -2.32
CA LYS A 52 20.02 2.25 -1.22
C LYS A 52 18.70 2.47 -0.49
N ARG A 53 17.61 1.90 -1.03
CA ARG A 53 16.27 2.04 -0.45
C ARG A 53 16.20 1.29 0.88
N ILE A 54 15.63 1.93 1.91
CA ILE A 54 15.41 1.24 3.20
C ILE A 54 14.53 -0.01 3.00
N GLY A 55 14.92 -1.11 3.61
CA GLY A 55 14.23 -2.40 3.47
C GLY A 55 14.83 -3.33 2.42
N THR A 56 15.73 -2.84 1.54
CA THR A 56 16.44 -3.68 0.56
C THR A 56 17.90 -3.96 0.94
N MET A 57 18.37 -3.36 2.03
CA MET A 57 19.72 -3.58 2.56
C MET A 57 19.78 -4.86 3.42
N LYS A 58 20.97 -5.17 3.96
CA LYS A 58 21.28 -6.42 4.68
C LYS A 58 20.23 -6.86 5.72
N ASN A 59 19.65 -5.93 6.46
CA ASN A 59 18.68 -6.26 7.51
C ASN A 59 17.22 -6.31 7.02
N GLY A 60 16.96 -6.01 5.74
CA GLY A 60 15.62 -6.07 5.16
C GLY A 60 14.61 -5.21 5.90
N ALA A 61 13.45 -5.79 6.20
CA ALA A 61 12.35 -5.11 6.88
C ALA A 61 12.71 -4.59 8.29
N GLU A 62 13.73 -5.15 8.93
CA GLU A 62 14.16 -4.71 10.27
C GLU A 62 14.71 -3.28 10.26
N ASP A 63 15.33 -2.83 9.16
CA ASP A 63 15.78 -1.45 9.03
C ASP A 63 14.58 -0.47 9.01
N ILE A 64 13.45 -0.89 8.44
CA ILE A 64 12.21 -0.12 8.44
C ILE A 64 11.59 -0.11 9.85
N LYS A 65 11.47 -1.28 10.49
CA LYS A 65 10.89 -1.40 11.84
C LYS A 65 11.63 -0.57 12.89
N ARG A 66 12.96 -0.43 12.75
CA ARG A 66 13.81 0.36 13.64
C ARG A 66 13.78 1.85 13.37
N HIS A 67 13.10 2.28 12.31
CA HIS A 67 13.01 3.70 12.01
C HIS A 67 12.26 4.47 13.12
N LYS A 68 12.67 5.73 13.38
CA LYS A 68 12.10 6.57 14.45
C LYS A 68 10.58 6.70 14.40
N TRP A 69 9.98 6.61 13.21
CA TRP A 69 8.53 6.63 13.01
C TRP A 69 7.83 5.51 13.77
N PHE A 70 8.47 4.35 13.89
CA PHE A 70 7.92 3.17 14.55
C PHE A 70 8.41 3.01 16.00
N LYS A 71 9.00 4.05 16.59
CA LYS A 71 9.46 4.00 17.97
C LYS A 71 8.32 3.63 18.92
N GLY A 72 8.52 2.57 19.70
CA GLY A 72 7.54 2.10 20.70
C GLY A 72 6.49 1.14 20.16
N ILE A 73 6.55 0.74 18.88
CA ILE A 73 5.66 -0.28 18.33
C ILE A 73 6.11 -1.68 18.79
N ASP A 74 5.22 -2.40 19.43
CA ASP A 74 5.37 -3.83 19.71
C ASP A 74 5.00 -4.65 18.47
N TRP A 75 6.01 -4.96 17.65
CA TRP A 75 5.81 -5.70 16.39
C TRP A 75 5.31 -7.12 16.61
N GLU A 76 5.73 -7.77 17.70
CA GLU A 76 5.23 -9.10 18.04
C GLU A 76 3.75 -9.05 18.41
N GLY A 77 3.35 -8.05 19.21
CA GLY A 77 1.95 -7.79 19.53
C GLY A 77 1.10 -7.47 18.30
N VAL A 78 1.67 -6.77 17.28
CA VAL A 78 1.00 -6.53 15.98
C VAL A 78 0.74 -7.86 15.27
N ILE A 79 1.77 -8.70 15.10
CA ILE A 79 1.67 -10.01 14.43
C ILE A 79 0.65 -10.91 15.13
N GLN A 80 0.68 -10.94 16.45
CA GLN A 80 -0.21 -11.73 17.27
C GLN A 80 -1.61 -11.12 17.44
N LYS A 81 -1.88 -9.96 16.84
CA LYS A 81 -3.15 -9.21 16.95
C LYS A 81 -3.54 -8.89 18.41
N LYS A 82 -2.55 -8.69 19.28
CA LYS A 82 -2.77 -8.35 20.70
C LYS A 82 -3.00 -6.86 20.95
N LEU A 83 -2.56 -6.01 20.00
CA LEU A 83 -2.74 -4.57 20.14
C LEU A 83 -4.16 -4.17 19.73
N VAL A 84 -4.78 -3.31 20.53
CA VAL A 84 -6.06 -2.72 20.16
C VAL A 84 -5.81 -1.65 19.09
N PRO A 85 -6.37 -1.79 17.87
CA PRO A 85 -6.18 -0.77 16.84
C PRO A 85 -6.95 0.51 17.19
N PRO A 86 -6.46 1.69 16.79
CA PRO A 86 -7.12 2.97 17.06
C PRO A 86 -8.46 3.13 16.32
N ILE A 87 -8.65 2.38 15.23
CA ILE A 87 -9.88 2.36 14.44
C ILE A 87 -10.35 0.92 14.35
N ILE A 88 -11.54 0.65 14.88
CA ILE A 88 -12.19 -0.66 14.81
C ILE A 88 -13.45 -0.48 13.94
N PRO A 89 -13.50 -1.05 12.72
CA PRO A 89 -14.69 -1.00 11.89
C PRO A 89 -15.88 -1.62 12.62
N LYS A 90 -17.02 -0.93 12.61
CA LYS A 90 -18.26 -1.49 13.19
C LYS A 90 -18.85 -2.47 12.18
N THR A 91 -19.05 -3.70 12.57
CA THR A 91 -19.72 -4.74 11.79
C THR A 91 -20.83 -5.36 12.63
N SER A 92 -21.92 -5.78 11.98
CA SER A 92 -23.05 -6.45 12.64
C SER A 92 -22.93 -7.98 12.60
N SER A 93 -22.15 -8.52 11.66
CA SER A 93 -21.87 -9.94 11.46
C SER A 93 -20.60 -10.11 10.65
N ASP A 94 -20.10 -11.35 10.54
CA ASP A 94 -18.87 -11.68 9.79
C ASP A 94 -18.98 -11.35 8.28
N GLY A 95 -20.19 -11.36 7.72
CA GLY A 95 -20.45 -11.03 6.31
C GLY A 95 -20.98 -9.61 6.09
N ASP A 96 -20.87 -8.70 7.07
CA ASP A 96 -21.38 -7.33 6.95
C ASP A 96 -20.53 -6.50 5.98
N THR A 97 -21.14 -6.09 4.88
CA THR A 97 -20.50 -5.30 3.81
C THR A 97 -20.76 -3.81 3.90
N LYS A 98 -21.35 -3.29 5.00
CA LYS A 98 -21.76 -1.87 5.12
C LYS A 98 -20.60 -0.87 5.04
N ASN A 99 -19.35 -1.30 5.28
CA ASN A 99 -18.16 -0.46 5.19
C ASN A 99 -17.57 -0.41 3.76
N PHE A 100 -18.23 -1.02 2.77
CA PHE A 100 -17.82 -1.05 1.37
C PHE A 100 -18.89 -0.39 0.50
N ASP A 101 -18.45 0.25 -0.57
CA ASP A 101 -19.38 0.77 -1.57
C ASP A 101 -20.11 -0.37 -2.27
N LYS A 102 -21.36 -0.09 -2.69
CA LYS A 102 -22.13 -1.05 -3.47
C LYS A 102 -21.76 -0.89 -4.93
N TYR A 103 -21.42 -1.99 -5.58
CA TYR A 103 -21.18 -2.08 -7.01
C TYR A 103 -22.22 -2.99 -7.62
N ASP A 104 -22.69 -2.62 -8.82
CA ASP A 104 -23.53 -3.52 -9.62
C ASP A 104 -22.67 -4.71 -10.05
N GLU A 105 -23.17 -5.92 -9.81
CA GLU A 105 -22.49 -7.13 -10.26
C GLU A 105 -22.72 -7.31 -11.76
N GLU A 106 -21.62 -7.38 -12.52
CA GLU A 106 -21.72 -7.80 -13.92
C GLU A 106 -22.13 -9.27 -14.01
N GLY A 107 -23.09 -9.55 -14.87
CA GLY A 107 -23.59 -10.92 -15.09
C GLY A 107 -22.51 -11.81 -15.69
N TRP A 108 -21.75 -12.51 -14.84
CA TRP A 108 -20.70 -13.46 -15.28
C TRP A 108 -21.20 -14.52 -16.26
N ARG A 109 -22.53 -14.69 -16.42
CA ARG A 109 -23.15 -15.60 -17.39
C ARG A 109 -22.92 -15.18 -18.83
N ASP A 110 -22.66 -13.91 -19.08
CA ASP A 110 -22.45 -13.35 -20.42
C ASP A 110 -20.97 -13.35 -20.83
N VAL A 111 -20.08 -13.85 -19.96
CA VAL A 111 -18.66 -13.97 -20.28
C VAL A 111 -18.45 -15.20 -21.17
N PRO A 112 -17.79 -15.05 -22.34
CA PRO A 112 -17.46 -16.18 -23.19
C PRO A 112 -16.68 -17.27 -22.46
N LEU A 113 -17.06 -18.54 -22.66
CA LEU A 113 -16.33 -19.66 -22.07
C LEU A 113 -14.85 -19.61 -22.52
N VAL A 114 -13.95 -19.81 -21.56
CA VAL A 114 -12.53 -19.87 -21.83
C VAL A 114 -12.25 -21.09 -22.74
N SER A 115 -11.47 -20.87 -23.80
CA SER A 115 -11.10 -21.97 -24.71
C SER A 115 -10.31 -23.07 -23.99
N ALA A 116 -10.47 -24.32 -24.43
CA ALA A 116 -9.71 -25.45 -23.87
C ALA A 116 -8.19 -25.20 -23.88
N LYS A 117 -7.66 -24.52 -24.92
CA LYS A 117 -6.26 -24.14 -25.02
C LYS A 117 -5.82 -23.19 -23.88
N ASN A 118 -6.70 -22.28 -23.48
CA ASN A 118 -6.39 -21.34 -22.40
C ASN A 118 -6.55 -22.01 -21.03
N LEU A 119 -7.45 -23.00 -20.89
CA LEU A 119 -7.60 -23.76 -19.66
C LEU A 119 -6.36 -24.58 -19.33
N GLN A 120 -5.64 -25.08 -20.35
CA GLN A 120 -4.38 -25.81 -20.16
C GLN A 120 -3.32 -25.00 -19.40
N ASN A 121 -3.35 -23.67 -19.48
CA ASN A 121 -2.42 -22.82 -18.74
C ASN A 121 -2.65 -22.84 -17.20
N PHE A 122 -3.71 -23.47 -16.74
CA PHE A 122 -4.12 -23.53 -15.33
C PHE A 122 -4.20 -24.97 -14.80
N GLU A 123 -3.70 -25.97 -15.57
CA GLU A 123 -3.75 -27.39 -15.17
C GLU A 123 -2.88 -27.69 -13.93
N ASP A 124 -1.87 -26.84 -13.66
CA ASP A 124 -0.95 -26.99 -12.53
C ASP A 124 -1.33 -26.11 -11.32
N PHE A 125 -2.54 -25.55 -11.29
CA PHE A 125 -3.01 -24.69 -10.21
C PHE A 125 -3.86 -25.43 -9.20
#